data_4666fe02a17eb26c3ffa958767eded91
#
_entry.id   4666fe02a17eb26c3ffa958767eded91
#
_cell.length_a   1.000
_cell.length_b   1.000
_cell.length_c   1.000
_cell.angle_alpha   90.00
_cell.angle_beta   90.00
_cell.angle_gamma   90.00
#
_symmetry.space_group_name_H-M   'P 1'
#
loop_
_entity.id
_entity.type
_entity.pdbx_description
1 polymer ?
#
loop_
_entity_poly.entity_id
_entity_poly.type
_entity_poly.pdbx_seq_one_letter_code
_entity_poly.pdbx_strand_id
1 'polypeptide(L)'
;MAQTASGASGGVAGEKAALRRRLLADRARLSPDQRAAAARALRDAVLEMPQMQMAGTIAAYYSLSSEPDTHGLVYALWKRGGYVLLPLLRPDADLDWASYEGPDSLRPGPRGLAEPSEPPRGMDAVTRADLVLVPALAVDRSGLRLGRGGGSYDRALARVAPGIPTIALLYDGELLNEVPADGHDQRVRLVARPSAGITRLPLT
;
A
#
# COMPACT_ATOMS: atom_id res chain seq x y z
N MET A 1 34.08 23.64 -13.57
CA MET A 1 32.66 23.97 -13.61
C MET A 1 31.86 22.72 -13.34
N ALA A 2 31.51 22.49 -12.07
CA ALA A 2 30.65 21.38 -11.64
C ALA A 2 29.95 21.77 -10.34
N GLN A 3 28.87 22.50 -10.43
CA GLN A 3 27.95 22.78 -9.33
C GLN A 3 26.58 23.04 -9.95
N THR A 4 25.64 22.09 -9.88
CA THR A 4 24.19 22.33 -9.94
C THR A 4 23.41 21.01 -9.89
N ALA A 5 23.69 20.10 -8.93
CA ALA A 5 22.83 18.92 -8.72
C ALA A 5 22.28 18.84 -7.28
N SER A 6 22.68 19.72 -6.36
CA SER A 6 22.32 19.63 -4.94
C SER A 6 21.05 20.39 -4.54
N GLY A 7 20.53 21.27 -5.39
CA GLY A 7 19.37 22.11 -5.04
C GLY A 7 18.00 21.48 -5.24
N ALA A 8 17.86 20.54 -6.17
CA ALA A 8 16.56 19.98 -6.56
C ALA A 8 16.03 18.92 -5.57
N SER A 9 16.90 18.14 -4.92
CA SER A 9 16.46 17.07 -3.99
C SER A 9 15.88 17.62 -2.67
N GLY A 10 16.37 18.78 -2.20
CA GLY A 10 15.85 19.45 -1.00
C GLY A 10 14.42 19.96 -1.20
N GLY A 11 14.05 20.40 -2.40
CA GLY A 11 12.71 20.86 -2.76
C GLY A 11 11.68 19.71 -2.73
N VAL A 12 11.92 18.62 -3.44
CA VAL A 12 11.02 17.46 -3.53
C VAL A 12 10.80 16.82 -2.16
N ALA A 13 11.84 16.64 -1.35
CA ALA A 13 11.72 16.08 0.00
C ALA A 13 10.85 16.97 0.90
N GLY A 14 11.01 18.29 0.82
CA GLY A 14 10.21 19.27 1.54
C GLY A 14 8.72 19.24 1.11
N GLU A 15 8.47 19.18 -0.19
CA GLU A 15 7.13 19.07 -0.76
C GLU A 15 6.45 17.76 -0.34
N LYS A 16 7.15 16.61 -0.44
CA LYS A 16 6.65 15.31 0.07
C LYS A 16 6.29 15.38 1.55
N ALA A 17 7.14 16.03 2.38
CA ALA A 17 6.89 16.16 3.81
C ALA A 17 5.67 17.04 4.11
N ALA A 18 5.50 18.15 3.40
CA ALA A 18 4.34 19.03 3.53
C ALA A 18 3.04 18.32 3.13
N LEU A 19 3.06 17.61 1.99
CA LEU A 19 1.93 16.84 1.49
C LEU A 19 1.52 15.72 2.46
N ARG A 20 2.50 14.98 3.03
CA ARG A 20 2.23 13.95 4.06
C ARG A 20 1.52 14.54 5.29
N ARG A 21 1.99 15.68 5.81
CA ARG A 21 1.36 16.34 6.98
C ARG A 21 -0.09 16.71 6.68
N ARG A 22 -0.37 17.30 5.53
CA ARG A 22 -1.72 17.66 5.10
C ARG A 22 -2.63 16.42 5.05
N LEU A 23 -2.24 15.39 4.33
CA LEU A 23 -3.05 14.17 4.16
C LEU A 23 -3.30 13.43 5.47
N LEU A 24 -2.30 13.37 6.36
CA LEU A 24 -2.47 12.77 7.69
C LEU A 24 -3.42 13.61 8.57
N ALA A 25 -3.39 14.93 8.48
CA ALA A 25 -4.34 15.80 9.16
C ALA A 25 -5.77 15.62 8.61
N ASP A 26 -5.93 15.47 7.30
CA ASP A 26 -7.23 15.21 6.68
C ASP A 26 -7.79 13.83 7.12
N ARG A 27 -6.95 12.79 7.14
CA ARG A 27 -7.31 11.47 7.68
C ARG A 27 -7.72 11.53 9.16
N ALA A 28 -7.09 12.38 9.95
CA ALA A 28 -7.40 12.52 11.38
C ALA A 28 -8.82 13.06 11.61
N ARG A 29 -9.41 13.79 10.65
CA ARG A 29 -10.77 14.33 10.73
C ARG A 29 -11.87 13.34 10.40
N LEU A 30 -11.53 12.18 9.83
CA LEU A 30 -12.51 11.15 9.51
C LEU A 30 -13.08 10.54 10.79
N SER A 31 -14.40 10.49 10.90
CA SER A 31 -15.07 9.83 12.00
C SER A 31 -14.89 8.30 11.95
N PRO A 32 -15.07 7.58 13.08
CA PRO A 32 -15.07 6.13 13.09
C PRO A 32 -16.03 5.50 12.06
N ASP A 33 -17.23 6.08 11.92
CA ASP A 33 -18.23 5.58 10.97
C ASP A 33 -17.80 5.78 9.51
N GLN A 34 -17.19 6.93 9.18
CA GLN A 34 -16.63 7.18 7.86
C GLN A 34 -15.50 6.19 7.53
N ARG A 35 -14.60 5.92 8.49
CA ARG A 35 -13.53 4.93 8.31
C ARG A 35 -14.08 3.53 8.11
N ALA A 36 -15.07 3.12 8.92
CA ALA A 36 -15.70 1.81 8.80
C ALA A 36 -16.47 1.65 7.47
N ALA A 37 -17.16 2.70 7.01
CA ALA A 37 -17.83 2.70 5.71
C ALA A 37 -16.83 2.59 4.56
N ALA A 38 -15.74 3.36 4.61
CA ALA A 38 -14.67 3.30 3.62
C ALA A 38 -14.01 1.90 3.58
N ALA A 39 -13.73 1.30 4.74
CA ALA A 39 -13.15 -0.03 4.83
C ALA A 39 -14.04 -1.10 4.17
N ARG A 40 -15.36 -1.05 4.40
CA ARG A 40 -16.31 -1.98 3.75
C ARG A 40 -16.33 -1.79 2.23
N ALA A 41 -16.45 -0.55 1.77
CA ALA A 41 -16.50 -0.24 0.34
C ALA A 41 -15.21 -0.68 -0.39
N LEU A 42 -14.04 -0.40 0.20
CA LEU A 42 -12.75 -0.83 -0.35
C LEU A 42 -12.61 -2.35 -0.38
N ARG A 43 -12.98 -3.02 0.71
CA ARG A 43 -12.99 -4.49 0.79
C ARG A 43 -13.83 -5.07 -0.33
N ASP A 44 -15.06 -4.63 -0.47
CA ASP A 44 -16.02 -5.17 -1.43
C ASP A 44 -15.54 -4.91 -2.86
N ALA A 45 -15.08 -3.69 -3.17
CA ALA A 45 -14.53 -3.36 -4.48
C ALA A 45 -13.32 -4.21 -4.87
N VAL A 46 -12.41 -4.50 -3.93
CA VAL A 46 -11.24 -5.35 -4.18
C VAL A 46 -11.65 -6.81 -4.36
N LEU A 47 -12.57 -7.33 -3.52
CA LEU A 47 -13.01 -8.72 -3.58
C LEU A 47 -13.84 -9.04 -4.83
N GLU A 48 -14.48 -8.05 -5.44
CA GLU A 48 -15.27 -8.18 -6.67
C GLU A 48 -14.41 -8.14 -7.94
N MET A 49 -13.13 -7.77 -7.84
CA MET A 49 -12.24 -7.74 -9.01
C MET A 49 -12.09 -9.13 -9.63
N PRO A 50 -12.18 -9.27 -10.97
CA PRO A 50 -11.93 -10.55 -11.64
C PRO A 50 -10.53 -11.12 -11.34
N GLN A 51 -9.51 -10.24 -11.28
CA GLN A 51 -8.14 -10.63 -10.94
C GLN A 51 -8.04 -11.21 -9.53
N MET A 52 -8.83 -10.71 -8.58
CA MET A 52 -8.85 -11.22 -7.21
C MET A 52 -9.46 -12.62 -7.12
N GLN A 53 -10.44 -12.93 -7.97
CA GLN A 53 -11.04 -14.26 -8.02
C GLN A 53 -10.09 -15.33 -8.56
N MET A 54 -9.10 -14.92 -9.35
CA MET A 54 -8.09 -15.80 -9.95
C MET A 54 -6.79 -15.86 -9.13
N ALA A 55 -6.60 -14.96 -8.16
CA ALA A 55 -5.38 -14.84 -7.40
C ALA A 55 -5.26 -15.96 -6.36
N GLY A 56 -4.20 -16.76 -6.45
CA GLY A 56 -3.84 -17.75 -5.44
C GLY A 56 -3.01 -17.15 -4.32
N THR A 57 -2.06 -16.29 -4.66
CA THR A 57 -1.15 -15.62 -3.71
C THR A 57 -1.36 -14.10 -3.74
N ILE A 58 -1.68 -13.51 -2.61
CA ILE A 58 -1.89 -12.07 -2.47
C ILE A 58 -0.90 -11.50 -1.46
N ALA A 59 -0.03 -10.58 -1.89
CA ALA A 59 0.74 -9.77 -0.97
C ALA A 59 -0.13 -8.60 -0.52
N ALA A 60 -0.32 -8.46 0.79
CA ALA A 60 -1.18 -7.43 1.38
C ALA A 60 -0.43 -6.67 2.48
N TYR A 61 -1.09 -5.74 3.13
CA TYR A 61 -0.61 -5.10 4.34
C TYR A 61 -1.71 -5.09 5.41
N TYR A 62 -1.30 -5.16 6.65
CA TYR A 62 -2.19 -5.01 7.80
C TYR A 62 -2.14 -3.55 8.26
N SER A 63 -3.23 -2.83 8.06
CA SER A 63 -3.26 -1.37 8.13
C SER A 63 -2.99 -0.82 9.53
N LEU A 64 -2.31 0.33 9.58
CA LEU A 64 -2.23 1.17 10.77
C LEU A 64 -3.51 2.01 10.92
N SER A 65 -3.76 2.52 12.13
CA SER A 65 -5.00 3.23 12.48
C SER A 65 -5.39 4.41 11.60
N SER A 66 -4.42 5.06 10.94
CA SER A 66 -4.69 6.20 10.04
C SER A 66 -4.84 5.79 8.57
N GLU A 67 -4.65 4.53 8.24
CA GLU A 67 -4.78 3.99 6.88
C GLU A 67 -6.20 3.52 6.63
N PRO A 68 -6.62 3.41 5.36
CA PRO A 68 -7.81 2.63 5.04
C PRO A 68 -7.69 1.23 5.63
N ASP A 69 -8.69 0.83 6.41
CA ASP A 69 -8.62 -0.42 7.16
C ASP A 69 -8.65 -1.63 6.22
N THR A 70 -7.63 -2.49 6.33
CA THR A 70 -7.47 -3.71 5.55
C THR A 70 -7.75 -4.99 6.35
N HIS A 71 -8.02 -4.90 7.65
CA HIS A 71 -8.15 -6.09 8.51
C HIS A 71 -9.26 -7.02 8.02
N GLY A 72 -10.43 -6.45 7.72
CA GLY A 72 -11.56 -7.22 7.18
C GLY A 72 -11.29 -7.77 5.76
N LEU A 73 -10.53 -7.06 4.94
CA LEU A 73 -10.12 -7.52 3.61
C LEU A 73 -9.13 -8.69 3.71
N VAL A 74 -8.07 -8.54 4.49
CA VAL A 74 -7.06 -9.59 4.72
C VAL A 74 -7.72 -10.87 5.27
N TYR A 75 -8.61 -10.72 6.25
CA TYR A 75 -9.36 -11.83 6.81
C TYR A 75 -10.25 -12.52 5.74
N ALA A 76 -10.95 -11.75 4.92
CA ALA A 76 -11.83 -12.30 3.88
C ALA A 76 -11.04 -13.04 2.79
N LEU A 77 -9.87 -12.53 2.40
CA LEU A 77 -8.98 -13.18 1.44
C LEU A 77 -8.50 -14.54 1.95
N TRP A 78 -8.03 -14.58 3.20
CA TRP A 78 -7.61 -15.82 3.84
C TRP A 78 -8.77 -16.83 3.99
N LYS A 79 -9.94 -16.38 4.42
CA LYS A 79 -11.13 -17.25 4.57
C LYS A 79 -11.63 -17.84 3.25
N ARG A 80 -11.34 -17.19 2.13
CA ARG A 80 -11.65 -17.70 0.78
C ARG A 80 -10.58 -18.69 0.26
N GLY A 81 -9.56 -19.02 1.06
CA GLY A 81 -8.48 -19.93 0.69
C GLY A 81 -7.33 -19.27 -0.05
N GLY A 82 -7.28 -17.94 -0.13
CA GLY A 82 -6.13 -17.21 -0.67
C GLY A 82 -4.90 -17.35 0.22
N TYR A 83 -3.73 -17.55 -0.37
CA TYR A 83 -2.46 -17.51 0.33
C TYR A 83 -2.04 -16.05 0.52
N VAL A 84 -2.27 -15.51 1.71
CA VAL A 84 -2.01 -14.11 2.01
C VAL A 84 -0.63 -13.95 2.63
N LEU A 85 0.20 -13.10 2.02
CA LEU A 85 1.49 -12.67 2.54
C LEU A 85 1.34 -11.29 3.17
N LEU A 86 1.81 -11.13 4.41
CA LEU A 86 1.93 -9.84 5.09
C LEU A 86 3.41 -9.50 5.30
N PRO A 87 3.76 -8.20 5.33
CA PRO A 87 5.13 -7.77 5.45
C PRO A 87 5.66 -7.92 6.88
N LEU A 88 6.93 -8.28 6.98
CA LEU A 88 7.77 -8.18 8.17
C LEU A 88 8.78 -7.05 7.95
N LEU A 89 8.76 -6.03 8.78
CA LEU A 89 9.66 -4.89 8.65
C LEU A 89 11.06 -5.24 9.15
N ARG A 90 12.03 -5.19 8.25
CA ARG A 90 13.43 -5.47 8.55
C ARG A 90 14.14 -4.22 9.16
N PRO A 91 15.28 -4.42 9.86
CA PRO A 91 16.08 -3.29 10.39
C PRO A 91 16.59 -2.31 9.33
N ASP A 92 16.85 -2.79 8.10
CA ASP A 92 17.26 -1.99 6.93
C ASP A 92 16.08 -1.28 6.24
N ALA A 93 14.91 -1.34 6.85
CA ALA A 93 13.64 -0.83 6.33
C ALA A 93 13.18 -1.50 5.04
N ASP A 94 13.73 -2.64 4.64
CA ASP A 94 13.16 -3.48 3.59
C ASP A 94 12.04 -4.38 4.17
N LEU A 95 11.31 -5.07 3.32
CA LEU A 95 10.22 -5.95 3.70
C LEU A 95 10.60 -7.41 3.42
N ASP A 96 10.57 -8.22 4.45
CA ASP A 96 10.39 -9.65 4.33
C ASP A 96 8.89 -9.97 4.36
N TRP A 97 8.51 -11.20 4.08
CA TRP A 97 7.12 -11.61 3.98
C TRP A 97 6.88 -12.89 4.76
N ALA A 98 5.72 -13.00 5.40
CA ALA A 98 5.28 -14.24 6.03
C ALA A 98 3.79 -14.48 5.74
N SER A 99 3.35 -15.74 5.83
CA SER A 99 1.94 -16.08 5.62
C SER A 99 1.08 -15.58 6.77
N TYR A 100 -0.13 -15.15 6.44
CA TYR A 100 -1.17 -14.85 7.39
C TYR A 100 -2.07 -16.07 7.57
N GLU A 101 -2.10 -16.60 8.79
CA GLU A 101 -2.85 -17.81 9.14
C GLU A 101 -4.06 -17.51 10.05
N GLY A 102 -4.57 -16.30 9.94
CA GLY A 102 -5.70 -15.83 10.73
C GLY A 102 -5.31 -14.79 11.80
N PRO A 103 -6.30 -14.22 12.49
CA PRO A 103 -6.05 -13.16 13.48
C PRO A 103 -5.07 -13.56 14.58
N ASP A 104 -5.12 -14.82 15.02
CA ASP A 104 -4.28 -15.35 16.10
C ASP A 104 -2.80 -15.56 15.65
N SER A 105 -2.52 -15.48 14.36
CA SER A 105 -1.15 -15.53 13.83
C SER A 105 -0.43 -14.19 13.86
N LEU A 106 -1.06 -13.13 14.35
CA LEU A 106 -0.47 -11.80 14.41
C LEU A 106 0.15 -11.52 15.79
N ARG A 107 1.30 -10.85 15.76
CA ARG A 107 2.02 -10.36 16.93
C ARG A 107 2.38 -8.87 16.78
N PRO A 108 2.60 -8.15 17.89
CA PRO A 108 3.13 -6.79 17.84
C PRO A 108 4.51 -6.77 17.17
N GLY A 109 4.66 -5.97 16.14
CA GLY A 109 5.89 -5.72 15.41
C GLY A 109 6.43 -4.30 15.62
N PRO A 110 7.52 -3.93 14.91
CA PRO A 110 8.09 -2.59 14.98
C PRO A 110 7.10 -1.49 14.57
N ARG A 111 7.26 -0.29 15.13
CA ARG A 111 6.48 0.92 14.77
C ARG A 111 4.95 0.76 14.88
N GLY A 112 4.48 -0.13 15.73
CA GLY A 112 3.05 -0.39 15.92
C GLY A 112 2.42 -1.25 14.81
N LEU A 113 3.22 -1.88 13.97
CA LEU A 113 2.74 -2.86 13.01
C LEU A 113 2.25 -4.12 13.73
N ALA A 114 1.27 -4.79 13.15
CA ALA A 114 0.95 -6.16 13.47
C ALA A 114 1.57 -7.06 12.38
N GLU A 115 2.43 -7.97 12.79
CA GLU A 115 3.20 -8.83 11.88
C GLU A 115 2.83 -10.30 12.10
N PRO A 116 2.83 -11.12 11.03
CA PRO A 116 2.68 -12.57 11.19
C PRO A 116 3.74 -13.18 12.11
N SER A 117 3.35 -14.17 12.91
CA SER A 117 4.27 -14.99 13.71
C SER A 117 4.93 -16.12 12.91
N GLU A 118 4.41 -16.37 11.72
CA GLU A 118 4.92 -17.39 10.82
C GLU A 118 6.35 -17.11 10.33
N PRO A 119 7.12 -18.15 9.98
CA PRO A 119 8.50 -17.99 9.51
C PRO A 119 8.60 -17.09 8.29
N PRO A 120 9.64 -16.22 8.23
CA PRO A 120 9.91 -15.39 7.06
C PRO A 120 10.11 -16.22 5.78
N ARG A 121 9.58 -15.74 4.66
CA ARG A 121 9.65 -16.38 3.34
C ARG A 121 10.68 -15.73 2.41
N GLY A 122 11.37 -14.69 2.90
CA GLY A 122 12.34 -13.89 2.14
C GLY A 122 11.72 -12.69 1.45
N MET A 123 12.57 -11.70 1.16
CA MET A 123 12.18 -10.45 0.50
C MET A 123 11.57 -10.71 -0.90
N ASP A 124 12.03 -11.75 -1.57
CA ASP A 124 11.58 -12.09 -2.91
C ASP A 124 10.25 -12.88 -2.94
N ALA A 125 9.66 -13.18 -1.78
CA ALA A 125 8.37 -13.85 -1.74
C ALA A 125 7.26 -13.04 -2.44
N VAL A 126 7.36 -11.71 -2.44
CA VAL A 126 6.44 -10.81 -3.16
C VAL A 126 6.45 -11.04 -4.68
N THR A 127 7.51 -11.59 -5.25
CA THR A 127 7.59 -11.86 -6.70
C THR A 127 6.64 -12.98 -7.15
N ARG A 128 6.15 -13.77 -6.19
CA ARG A 128 5.20 -14.87 -6.43
C ARG A 128 3.75 -14.46 -6.25
N ALA A 129 3.52 -13.19 -5.87
CA ALA A 129 2.16 -12.69 -5.70
C ALA A 129 1.47 -12.50 -7.05
N ASP A 130 0.22 -12.93 -7.14
CA ASP A 130 -0.66 -12.67 -8.29
C ASP A 130 -1.26 -11.26 -8.23
N LEU A 131 -1.23 -10.65 -7.04
CA LEU A 131 -1.73 -9.32 -6.78
C LEU A 131 -1.05 -8.73 -5.53
N VAL A 132 -0.76 -7.40 -5.56
CA VAL A 132 -0.13 -6.70 -4.43
C VAL A 132 -1.00 -5.53 -3.98
N LEU A 133 -1.45 -5.55 -2.74
CA LEU A 133 -2.07 -4.40 -2.07
C LEU A 133 -1.00 -3.52 -1.45
N VAL A 134 -1.07 -2.22 -1.70
CA VAL A 134 0.00 -1.27 -1.36
C VAL A 134 -0.54 -0.14 -0.50
N PRO A 135 0.07 0.17 0.65
CA PRO A 135 -0.30 1.34 1.43
C PRO A 135 0.17 2.62 0.73
N ALA A 136 -0.67 3.64 0.76
CA ALA A 136 -0.34 4.97 0.25
C ALA A 136 -1.07 6.06 1.05
N LEU A 137 -0.51 7.26 1.07
CA LEU A 137 -1.18 8.48 1.52
C LEU A 137 -1.87 9.20 0.36
N ALA A 138 -1.31 9.10 -0.82
CA ALA A 138 -1.91 9.58 -2.07
C ALA A 138 -1.30 8.83 -3.25
N VAL A 139 -2.00 8.86 -4.37
CA VAL A 139 -1.50 8.44 -5.68
C VAL A 139 -1.87 9.53 -6.67
N ASP A 140 -1.05 9.76 -7.69
CA ASP A 140 -1.39 10.66 -8.78
C ASP A 140 -1.95 9.93 -10.01
N ARG A 141 -2.39 10.71 -11.01
CA ARG A 141 -2.96 10.20 -12.26
C ARG A 141 -2.00 9.33 -13.06
N SER A 142 -0.70 9.46 -12.84
CA SER A 142 0.34 8.67 -13.49
C SER A 142 0.65 7.35 -12.76
N GLY A 143 0.14 7.18 -11.54
CA GLY A 143 0.39 6.03 -10.67
C GLY A 143 1.51 6.23 -9.66
N LEU A 144 2.15 7.39 -9.61
CA LEU A 144 3.13 7.69 -8.56
C LEU A 144 2.45 7.77 -7.20
N ARG A 145 3.00 7.09 -6.21
CA ARG A 145 2.42 7.04 -4.87
C ARG A 145 3.27 7.78 -3.84
N LEU A 146 2.60 8.45 -2.92
CA LEU A 146 3.19 9.00 -1.71
C LEU A 146 3.02 8.01 -0.56
N GLY A 147 4.11 7.43 -0.11
CA GLY A 147 4.13 6.61 1.11
C GLY A 147 4.52 7.43 2.34
N ARG A 148 4.71 6.76 3.48
CA ARG A 148 5.11 7.39 4.76
C ARG A 148 6.59 7.82 4.81
N GLY A 149 7.41 7.50 3.79
CA GLY A 149 8.78 7.96 3.65
C GLY A 149 9.87 6.94 4.02
N GLY A 150 9.52 5.70 4.34
CA GLY A 150 10.51 4.64 4.64
C GLY A 150 11.13 3.97 3.41
N GLY A 151 10.54 4.15 2.22
CA GLY A 151 11.00 3.52 0.97
C GLY A 151 10.81 1.99 0.90
N SER A 152 10.24 1.38 1.93
CA SER A 152 10.06 -0.08 2.03
C SER A 152 9.26 -0.65 0.86
N TYR A 153 8.15 0.01 0.52
CA TYR A 153 7.31 -0.43 -0.60
C TYR A 153 7.89 -0.10 -1.97
N ASP A 154 8.76 0.91 -2.11
CA ASP A 154 9.46 1.15 -3.38
C ASP A 154 10.43 0.01 -3.66
N ARG A 155 11.16 -0.46 -2.65
CA ARG A 155 12.03 -1.63 -2.76
C ARG A 155 11.26 -2.91 -3.05
N ALA A 156 10.15 -3.15 -2.35
CA ALA A 156 9.31 -4.33 -2.58
C ALA A 156 8.70 -4.32 -3.99
N LEU A 157 8.16 -3.18 -4.44
CA LEU A 157 7.54 -3.04 -5.76
C LEU A 157 8.55 -3.15 -6.90
N ALA A 158 9.79 -2.76 -6.70
CA ALA A 158 10.87 -2.93 -7.68
C ALA A 158 11.14 -4.43 -8.01
N ARG A 159 10.74 -5.36 -7.12
CA ARG A 159 10.84 -6.81 -7.33
C ARG A 159 9.61 -7.39 -8.03
N VAL A 160 8.48 -6.69 -8.00
CA VAL A 160 7.22 -7.18 -8.59
C VAL A 160 7.28 -7.14 -10.11
N ALA A 161 6.94 -8.25 -10.74
CA ALA A 161 6.98 -8.35 -12.20
C ALA A 161 6.03 -7.35 -12.89
N PRO A 162 6.41 -6.81 -14.10
CA PRO A 162 5.65 -5.82 -14.85
C PRO A 162 4.32 -6.38 -15.27
N GLY A 163 3.49 -6.95 -14.95
CA GLY A 163 2.16 -7.48 -15.31
C GLY A 163 1.28 -7.68 -14.08
N ILE A 164 1.90 -7.80 -12.91
CA ILE A 164 1.18 -8.06 -11.66
C ILE A 164 0.39 -6.82 -11.25
N PRO A 165 -0.91 -6.94 -10.97
CA PRO A 165 -1.72 -5.86 -10.44
C PRO A 165 -1.19 -5.37 -9.09
N THR A 166 -0.87 -4.08 -9.01
CA THR A 166 -0.52 -3.38 -7.78
C THR A 166 -1.60 -2.36 -7.46
N ILE A 167 -2.25 -2.45 -6.32
CA ILE A 167 -3.43 -1.67 -5.95
C ILE A 167 -3.15 -0.85 -4.71
N ALA A 168 -3.23 0.46 -4.80
CA ALA A 168 -3.22 1.33 -3.63
C ALA A 168 -4.64 1.54 -3.10
N LEU A 169 -4.84 1.39 -1.79
CA LEU A 169 -6.10 1.71 -1.14
C LEU A 169 -6.04 3.13 -0.60
N LEU A 170 -7.01 3.95 -0.99
CA LEU A 170 -7.07 5.38 -0.70
C LEU A 170 -8.43 5.75 -0.11
N TYR A 171 -8.46 6.80 0.71
CA TYR A 171 -9.70 7.51 0.95
C TYR A 171 -10.07 8.40 -0.25
N ASP A 172 -11.32 8.81 -0.34
CA ASP A 172 -11.74 9.78 -1.34
C ASP A 172 -10.98 11.11 -1.17
N GLY A 173 -10.56 11.71 -2.31
CA GLY A 173 -9.72 12.91 -2.31
C GLY A 173 -8.21 12.66 -2.28
N GLU A 174 -7.74 11.42 -2.15
CA GLU A 174 -6.31 11.07 -2.13
C GLU A 174 -5.75 10.65 -3.50
N LEU A 175 -6.58 10.58 -4.54
CA LEU A 175 -6.13 10.53 -5.94
C LEU A 175 -5.92 11.97 -6.42
N LEU A 176 -4.66 12.36 -6.58
CA LEU A 176 -4.25 13.74 -6.88
C LEU A 176 -3.90 13.90 -8.36
N ASN A 177 -3.79 15.15 -8.82
CA ASN A 177 -3.29 15.42 -10.17
C ASN A 177 -1.79 15.08 -10.26
N GLU A 178 -1.01 15.41 -9.23
CA GLU A 178 0.43 15.21 -9.21
C GLU A 178 0.90 14.92 -7.76
N VAL A 179 1.88 14.03 -7.64
CA VAL A 179 2.61 13.72 -6.40
C VAL A 179 4.07 14.06 -6.64
N PRO A 180 4.74 14.81 -5.75
CA PRO A 180 6.18 15.04 -5.86
C PRO A 180 6.93 13.71 -5.88
N ALA A 181 7.81 13.49 -6.86
CA ALA A 181 8.46 12.21 -7.10
C ALA A 181 9.98 12.33 -7.22
N ASP A 182 10.65 11.28 -6.80
CA ASP A 182 12.08 11.03 -7.02
C ASP A 182 12.25 9.85 -8.00
N GLY A 183 13.44 9.73 -8.59
CA GLY A 183 13.69 8.72 -9.63
C GLY A 183 13.59 7.26 -9.21
N HIS A 184 13.51 6.97 -7.90
CA HIS A 184 13.37 5.62 -7.36
C HIS A 184 11.93 5.26 -6.95
N ASP A 185 10.98 6.21 -7.00
CA ASP A 185 9.58 5.97 -6.64
C ASP A 185 8.92 5.00 -7.63
N GLN A 186 8.28 3.96 -7.11
CA GLN A 186 7.58 2.96 -7.91
C GLN A 186 6.10 3.31 -8.09
N ARG A 187 5.59 3.06 -9.31
CA ARG A 187 4.19 3.32 -9.65
C ARG A 187 3.29 2.14 -9.28
N VAL A 188 2.06 2.45 -8.90
CA VAL A 188 0.97 1.47 -8.82
C VAL A 188 0.14 1.51 -10.10
N ARG A 189 -0.53 0.42 -10.40
CA ARG A 189 -1.33 0.24 -11.63
C ARG A 189 -2.81 0.50 -11.41
N LEU A 190 -3.25 0.40 -10.17
CA LEU A 190 -4.64 0.52 -9.78
C LEU A 190 -4.74 1.30 -8.47
N VAL A 191 -5.85 2.00 -8.32
CA VAL A 191 -6.27 2.55 -7.03
C VAL A 191 -7.69 2.08 -6.72
N ALA A 192 -7.95 1.79 -5.46
CA ALA A 192 -9.28 1.56 -4.93
C ALA A 192 -9.70 2.76 -4.08
N ARG A 193 -10.90 3.28 -4.30
CA ARG A 193 -11.49 4.40 -3.53
C ARG A 193 -12.92 4.06 -3.11
N PRO A 194 -13.37 4.48 -1.93
CA PRO A 194 -14.69 4.12 -1.42
C PRO A 194 -15.84 4.47 -2.36
N SER A 195 -15.84 5.68 -2.94
CA SER A 195 -16.93 6.15 -3.80
C SER A 195 -16.80 5.73 -5.26
N ALA A 196 -15.61 5.40 -5.75
CA ALA A 196 -15.33 5.18 -7.16
C ALA A 196 -14.89 3.73 -7.49
N GLY A 197 -14.73 2.87 -6.48
CA GLY A 197 -14.25 1.51 -6.68
C GLY A 197 -12.83 1.48 -7.25
N ILE A 198 -12.59 0.56 -8.16
CA ILE A 198 -11.27 0.34 -8.77
C ILE A 198 -11.10 1.23 -10.00
N THR A 199 -9.97 1.93 -10.03
CA THR A 199 -9.56 2.77 -11.17
C THR A 199 -8.20 2.31 -11.68
N ARG A 200 -8.07 2.11 -13.00
CA ARG A 200 -6.79 1.76 -13.65
C ARG A 200 -5.97 3.02 -13.93
N LEU A 201 -4.66 2.92 -13.77
CA LEU A 201 -3.70 3.99 -14.04
C LEU A 201 -2.74 3.61 -15.19
N PRO A 202 -2.16 4.56 -15.93
CA PRO A 202 -2.41 6.00 -15.81
C PRO A 202 -3.81 6.40 -16.28
N LEU A 203 -4.32 7.52 -15.76
CA LEU A 203 -5.52 8.16 -16.28
C LEU A 203 -5.13 9.01 -17.51
N THR A 204 -5.77 8.77 -18.64
CA THR A 204 -5.66 9.58 -19.86
C THR A 204 -6.47 10.87 -19.74
#